data_ed661dff20232c5f0b6ac9779aa5682c
#
_entry.id   ed661dff20232c5f0b6ac9779aa5682c
#
_cell.length_a   1.000
_cell.length_b   1.000
_cell.length_c   1.000
_cell.angle_alpha   90.00
_cell.angle_beta   90.00
_cell.angle_gamma   90.00
#
_symmetry.space_group_name_H-M   'P 1'
#
loop_
_entity.id
_entity.type
_entity.pdbx_description
1 polymer ?
#
loop_
_entity_poly.entity_id
_entity_poly.type
_entity_poly.pdbx_seq_one_letter_code
_entity_poly.pdbx_strand_id
1 'polypeptide(L)'
;MTQSAPQNVTEEMNNAVRNKIAWSKNNTLTTFDNTIENCFVYLHGNHIATYNYANKELSLFDGGWQSNTTKSRLNALCYELATGFSVFQKNWDWYVSDFQGKTVKDFTNGITLNYNGCF
;
A
#
# COMPACT_ATOMS: atom_id res chain seq x y z
N MET A 1 -17.84 -13.06 -21.94
CA MET A 1 -17.20 -12.82 -21.38
C MET A 1 -16.97 -13.53 -20.50
N THR A 2 -16.35 -13.48 -20.46
CA THR A 2 -15.98 -14.04 -19.57
C THR A 2 -16.31 -13.61 -18.38
N GLN A 3 -16.77 -14.21 -17.64
CA GLN A 3 -16.82 -13.82 -16.41
C GLN A 3 -15.63 -14.12 -15.75
N SER A 4 -15.00 -13.19 -15.38
CA SER A 4 -13.83 -13.42 -14.62
C SER A 4 -14.20 -13.80 -13.23
N ALA A 5 -13.28 -14.33 -12.51
CA ALA A 5 -13.43 -14.56 -11.09
C ALA A 5 -13.71 -13.25 -10.38
N PRO A 6 -14.42 -13.27 -9.26
CA PRO A 6 -14.63 -12.05 -8.50
C PRO A 6 -13.31 -11.46 -8.10
N GLN A 7 -13.21 -10.16 -8.12
CA GLN A 7 -12.03 -9.47 -7.67
C GLN A 7 -11.81 -9.69 -6.17
N ASN A 8 -10.60 -9.86 -5.76
CA ASN A 8 -10.30 -9.94 -4.34
C ASN A 8 -10.18 -8.52 -3.75
N VAL A 9 -10.07 -8.44 -2.43
CA VAL A 9 -10.06 -7.16 -1.72
C VAL A 9 -8.90 -6.28 -2.16
N THR A 10 -7.73 -6.85 -2.39
CA THR A 10 -6.57 -6.06 -2.79
C THR A 10 -6.73 -5.46 -4.18
N GLU A 11 -7.36 -6.20 -5.10
CA GLU A 11 -7.64 -5.66 -6.43
C GLU A 11 -8.64 -4.53 -6.37
N GLU A 12 -9.69 -4.69 -5.57
CA GLU A 12 -10.69 -3.64 -5.41
C GLU A 12 -10.12 -2.40 -4.73
N MET A 13 -9.27 -2.61 -3.71
CA MET A 13 -8.57 -1.52 -3.04
C MET A 13 -7.70 -0.75 -4.02
N ASN A 14 -6.89 -1.45 -4.79
CA ASN A 14 -6.01 -0.83 -5.77
C ASN A 14 -6.78 -0.06 -6.84
N ASN A 15 -7.90 -0.62 -7.26
CA ASN A 15 -8.79 0.05 -8.22
C ASN A 15 -9.34 1.35 -7.63
N ALA A 16 -9.74 1.33 -6.37
CA ALA A 16 -10.25 2.52 -5.69
C ALA A 16 -9.16 3.60 -5.54
N VAL A 17 -7.95 3.20 -5.16
CA VAL A 17 -6.84 4.13 -5.03
C VAL A 17 -6.48 4.73 -6.40
N ARG A 18 -6.40 3.90 -7.43
CA ARG A 18 -6.07 4.37 -8.78
C ARG A 18 -7.10 5.36 -9.31
N ASN A 19 -8.37 5.15 -9.00
CA ASN A 19 -9.47 5.97 -9.50
C ASN A 19 -9.91 7.06 -8.53
N LYS A 20 -9.22 7.25 -7.43
CA LYS A 20 -9.50 8.30 -6.44
C LYS A 20 -10.91 8.17 -5.88
N ILE A 21 -11.28 6.96 -5.50
CA ILE A 21 -12.63 6.65 -5.03
C ILE A 21 -12.60 6.24 -3.55
N ALA A 22 -13.53 6.77 -2.77
CA ALA A 22 -13.75 6.28 -1.41
C ALA A 22 -14.40 4.89 -1.51
N TRP A 23 -13.89 3.93 -0.77
CA TRP A 23 -14.30 2.53 -0.88
C TRP A 23 -14.05 1.82 0.45
N SER A 24 -14.84 0.81 0.74
CA SER A 24 -14.56 -0.05 1.90
C SER A 24 -15.07 -1.46 1.67
N LYS A 25 -14.31 -2.42 2.17
CA LYS A 25 -14.67 -3.83 2.15
C LYS A 25 -13.71 -4.61 3.04
N ASN A 26 -14.22 -5.57 3.80
CA ASN A 26 -13.39 -6.46 4.63
C ASN A 26 -12.41 -5.67 5.52
N ASN A 27 -12.96 -4.71 6.25
CA ASN A 27 -12.18 -3.88 7.19
C ASN A 27 -11.10 -3.01 6.53
N THR A 28 -11.12 -2.91 5.20
CA THR A 28 -10.21 -2.06 4.45
C THR A 28 -10.98 -0.87 3.92
N LEU A 29 -10.43 0.33 4.07
CA LEU A 29 -11.11 1.57 3.71
C LEU A 29 -10.15 2.48 2.96
N THR A 30 -10.61 3.09 1.88
CA THR A 30 -9.86 4.16 1.22
C THR A 30 -10.66 5.44 1.27
N THR A 31 -9.97 6.56 1.46
CA THR A 31 -10.55 7.89 1.37
C THR A 31 -9.67 8.75 0.50
N PHE A 32 -10.23 9.78 -0.08
CA PHE A 32 -9.48 10.67 -0.96
C PHE A 32 -9.70 12.13 -0.57
N ASP A 33 -8.62 12.87 -0.37
CA ASP A 33 -8.68 14.30 -0.08
C ASP A 33 -8.24 15.08 -1.33
N ASN A 34 -9.20 15.75 -2.02
CA ASN A 34 -8.99 16.49 -3.21
C ASN A 34 -8.17 17.71 -2.99
N THR A 35 -8.17 18.29 -1.79
CA THR A 35 -7.44 19.53 -1.50
C THR A 35 -5.94 19.32 -1.55
N ILE A 36 -5.47 18.20 -1.00
CA ILE A 36 -4.05 17.89 -0.95
C ILE A 36 -3.67 16.74 -1.87
N GLU A 37 -4.62 16.24 -2.64
CA GLU A 37 -4.42 15.14 -3.58
C GLU A 37 -3.79 13.91 -2.95
N ASN A 38 -4.28 13.54 -1.78
CA ASN A 38 -3.84 12.35 -1.07
C ASN A 38 -4.95 11.33 -0.96
N CYS A 39 -4.57 10.07 -1.04
CA CYS A 39 -5.44 8.95 -0.70
C CYS A 39 -4.93 8.35 0.59
N PHE A 40 -5.83 8.05 1.51
CA PHE A 40 -5.49 7.41 2.78
C PHE A 40 -6.10 6.03 2.80
N VAL A 41 -5.33 5.04 3.22
CA VAL A 41 -5.78 3.65 3.31
C VAL A 41 -5.74 3.21 4.76
N TYR A 42 -6.82 2.58 5.19
CA TYR A 42 -6.98 2.09 6.57
C TYR A 42 -7.31 0.61 6.58
N LEU A 43 -6.84 -0.09 7.59
CA LEU A 43 -7.20 -1.47 7.84
C LEU A 43 -7.63 -1.58 9.30
N HIS A 44 -8.82 -2.10 9.55
CA HIS A 44 -9.43 -2.15 10.89
C HIS A 44 -9.44 -0.76 11.56
N GLY A 45 -9.65 0.29 10.77
CA GLY A 45 -9.67 1.66 11.30
C GLY A 45 -8.29 2.27 11.54
N ASN A 46 -7.21 1.52 11.27
CA ASN A 46 -5.85 2.02 11.49
C ASN A 46 -5.21 2.42 10.18
N HIS A 47 -4.61 3.60 10.15
CA HIS A 47 -3.97 4.13 8.95
C HIS A 47 -2.76 3.27 8.57
N ILE A 48 -2.72 2.75 7.35
CA ILE A 48 -1.62 1.91 6.88
C ILE A 48 -0.89 2.49 5.67
N ALA A 49 -1.49 3.44 4.95
CA ALA A 49 -0.80 4.02 3.79
C ALA A 49 -1.38 5.37 3.41
N THR A 50 -0.53 6.20 2.84
CA THR A 50 -0.93 7.46 2.21
C THR A 50 -0.26 7.53 0.85
N TYR A 51 -1.03 7.81 -0.19
CA TYR A 51 -0.47 8.02 -1.52
C TYR A 51 -0.70 9.46 -1.94
N ASN A 52 0.39 10.16 -2.28
CA ASN A 52 0.31 11.51 -2.80
C ASN A 52 0.39 11.46 -4.32
N TYR A 53 -0.68 11.87 -5.00
CA TYR A 53 -0.77 11.75 -6.46
C TYR A 53 0.14 12.75 -7.17
N ALA A 54 0.34 13.93 -6.58
CA ALA A 54 1.17 14.95 -7.21
C ALA A 54 2.63 14.53 -7.28
N ASN A 55 3.14 13.96 -6.19
CA ASN A 55 4.54 13.54 -6.09
C ASN A 55 4.75 12.07 -6.44
N LYS A 56 3.67 11.31 -6.57
CA LYS A 56 3.72 9.87 -6.83
C LYS A 56 4.53 9.16 -5.73
N GLU A 57 4.20 9.48 -4.49
CA GLU A 57 4.87 8.90 -3.33
C GLU A 57 3.90 8.12 -2.46
N LEU A 58 4.29 6.92 -2.10
CA LEU A 58 3.52 6.03 -1.25
C LEU A 58 4.22 5.91 0.09
N SER A 59 3.54 6.33 1.17
CA SER A 59 4.06 6.19 2.52
C SER A 59 3.36 5.04 3.21
N LEU A 60 4.11 4.20 3.88
CA LEU A 60 3.59 2.98 4.50
C LEU A 60 3.66 3.04 6.02
N PHE A 61 2.67 2.44 6.66
CA PHE A 61 2.56 2.36 8.12
C PHE A 61 2.05 0.97 8.49
N ASP A 62 2.40 0.47 9.65
CA ASP A 62 1.92 -0.85 10.08
C ASP A 62 0.57 -0.81 10.80
N GLY A 63 0.06 0.39 11.05
CA GLY A 63 -1.21 0.55 11.75
C GLY A 63 -1.17 0.16 13.22
N GLY A 64 0.04 -0.01 13.76
CA GLY A 64 0.22 -0.45 15.15
C GLY A 64 0.20 -1.96 15.32
N TRP A 65 0.08 -2.71 14.21
CA TRP A 65 -0.03 -4.18 14.28
C TRP A 65 0.58 -4.80 13.02
N GLN A 66 1.71 -5.47 13.18
CA GLN A 66 2.41 -6.09 12.05
C GLN A 66 1.83 -7.48 11.75
N SER A 67 0.73 -7.52 11.02
CA SER A 67 0.05 -8.76 10.65
C SER A 67 0.28 -9.12 9.19
N ASN A 68 0.00 -10.38 8.85
CA ASN A 68 0.06 -10.83 7.46
C ASN A 68 -0.96 -10.10 6.59
N THR A 69 -2.12 -9.75 7.15
CA THR A 69 -3.13 -9.00 6.41
C THR A 69 -2.63 -7.60 6.08
N THR A 70 -2.01 -6.91 7.05
CA THR A 70 -1.42 -5.59 6.80
C THR A 70 -0.37 -5.70 5.71
N LYS A 71 0.54 -6.65 5.82
CA LYS A 71 1.61 -6.84 4.84
C LYS A 71 1.05 -7.12 3.44
N SER A 72 0.01 -7.93 3.36
CA SER A 72 -0.66 -8.21 2.08
C SER A 72 -1.22 -6.94 1.43
N ARG A 73 -1.87 -6.07 2.24
CA ARG A 73 -2.41 -4.81 1.73
C ARG A 73 -1.29 -3.89 1.27
N LEU A 74 -0.21 -3.80 2.06
CA LEU A 74 0.93 -2.93 1.71
C LEU A 74 1.61 -3.41 0.43
N ASN A 75 1.79 -4.71 0.26
CA ASN A 75 2.40 -5.25 -0.95
C ASN A 75 1.52 -5.03 -2.18
N ALA A 76 0.22 -5.11 -2.03
CA ALA A 76 -0.69 -4.82 -3.14
C ALA A 76 -0.59 -3.35 -3.56
N LEU A 77 -0.49 -2.44 -2.59
CA LEU A 77 -0.31 -1.01 -2.88
C LEU A 77 1.02 -0.75 -3.55
N CYS A 78 2.09 -1.40 -3.10
CA CYS A 78 3.40 -1.27 -3.73
C CYS A 78 3.35 -1.73 -5.19
N TYR A 79 2.70 -2.84 -5.44
CA TYR A 79 2.57 -3.39 -6.79
C TYR A 79 1.92 -2.38 -7.73
N GLU A 80 0.89 -1.68 -7.24
CA GLU A 80 0.13 -0.72 -8.04
C GLU A 80 0.83 0.64 -8.17
N LEU A 81 1.43 1.13 -7.08
CA LEU A 81 1.83 2.54 -6.96
C LEU A 81 3.33 2.75 -6.81
N ALA A 82 4.06 1.76 -6.41
CA ALA A 82 5.51 1.84 -6.19
C ALA A 82 6.15 0.53 -6.64
N THR A 83 5.99 0.23 -7.92
CA THR A 83 6.45 -1.03 -8.51
C THR A 83 7.93 -1.23 -8.25
N GLY A 84 8.27 -2.40 -7.79
CA GLY A 84 9.65 -2.74 -7.46
C GLY A 84 9.92 -2.80 -5.97
N PHE A 85 9.04 -2.19 -5.17
CA PHE A 85 9.18 -2.28 -3.71
C PHE A 85 8.33 -3.41 -3.17
N SER A 86 8.80 -4.03 -2.10
CA SER A 86 8.02 -5.02 -1.38
C SER A 86 8.33 -4.98 0.11
N VAL A 87 7.34 -5.35 0.91
CA VAL A 87 7.45 -5.46 2.36
C VAL A 87 7.55 -6.94 2.68
N PHE A 88 8.54 -7.33 3.47
CA PHE A 88 8.70 -8.72 3.85
C PHE A 88 9.15 -8.83 5.30
N GLN A 89 9.03 -10.04 5.84
CA GLN A 89 9.37 -10.32 7.22
C GLN A 89 10.51 -11.32 7.26
N LYS A 90 11.49 -11.06 8.14
CA LYS A 90 12.58 -11.99 8.37
C LYS A 90 12.95 -11.91 9.85
N ASN A 91 13.03 -13.04 10.51
CA ASN A 91 13.36 -13.11 11.94
C ASN A 91 12.46 -12.18 12.77
N TRP A 92 11.15 -12.17 12.42
CA TRP A 92 10.11 -11.40 13.12
C TRP A 92 10.14 -9.90 12.88
N ASP A 93 11.15 -9.40 12.16
CA ASP A 93 11.23 -7.98 11.83
C ASP A 93 10.77 -7.72 10.39
N TRP A 94 10.17 -6.58 10.17
CA TRP A 94 9.72 -6.17 8.84
C TRP A 94 10.76 -5.30 8.16
N TYR A 95 10.87 -5.53 6.84
CA TYR A 95 11.80 -4.81 5.97
C TYR A 95 11.12 -4.39 4.69
N VAL A 96 11.70 -3.40 4.02
CA VAL A 96 11.26 -2.99 2.67
C VAL A 96 12.46 -3.14 1.74
N SER A 97 12.25 -3.84 0.62
CA SER A 97 13.28 -3.95 -0.40
C SER A 97 12.89 -3.18 -1.64
N ASP A 98 13.88 -2.68 -2.37
CA ASP A 98 13.67 -2.02 -3.64
C ASP A 98 13.72 -3.02 -4.79
N PHE A 99 13.77 -2.50 -6.00
CA PHE A 99 13.74 -3.31 -7.21
C PHE A 99 14.83 -4.38 -7.18
N GLN A 100 14.43 -5.62 -7.35
CA GLN A 100 15.30 -6.79 -7.30
C GLN A 100 16.02 -7.01 -5.97
N GLY A 101 15.55 -6.38 -4.90
CA GLY A 101 16.14 -6.57 -3.58
C GLY A 101 17.53 -6.00 -3.43
N LYS A 102 17.93 -5.04 -4.27
CA LYS A 102 19.28 -4.46 -4.21
C LYS A 102 19.53 -3.68 -2.94
N THR A 103 18.52 -3.01 -2.44
CA THR A 103 18.63 -2.25 -1.19
C THR A 103 17.49 -2.67 -0.29
N VAL A 104 17.83 -2.98 0.96
CA VAL A 104 16.86 -3.38 1.97
C VAL A 104 16.97 -2.41 3.12
N LYS A 105 15.83 -1.87 3.57
CA LYS A 105 15.77 -0.99 4.73
C LYS A 105 14.81 -1.55 5.75
N ASP A 106 15.02 -1.21 7.01
CA ASP A 106 14.08 -1.54 8.06
C ASP A 106 12.75 -0.86 7.74
N PHE A 107 11.65 -1.56 8.00
CA PHE A 107 10.34 -0.95 7.87
C PHE A 107 10.16 0.01 9.04
N THR A 108 9.92 1.27 8.73
CA THR A 108 9.58 2.28 9.73
C THR A 108 8.27 2.93 9.31
N ASN A 109 7.45 3.33 10.29
CA ASN A 109 6.19 3.99 9.99
C ASN A 109 6.47 5.32 9.28
N GLY A 110 5.84 5.50 8.13
CA GLY A 110 6.05 6.68 7.31
C GLY A 110 7.13 6.53 6.26
N ILE A 111 7.71 5.32 6.11
CA ILE A 111 8.69 5.10 5.05
C ILE A 111 8.02 5.43 3.72
N THR A 112 8.66 6.26 2.92
CA THR A 112 8.09 6.79 1.69
C THR A 112 8.80 6.21 0.48
N LEU A 113 8.01 5.70 -0.45
CA LEU A 113 8.48 5.02 -1.65
C LEU A 113 8.03 5.82 -2.87
N ASN A 114 8.95 6.00 -3.80
CA ASN A 114 8.60 6.71 -5.02
C ASN A 114 8.40 5.72 -6.17
N TYR A 115 7.92 6.21 -7.29
CA TYR A 115 7.58 5.36 -8.42
C TYR A 115 8.80 4.84 -9.20
N ASN A 116 10.01 5.27 -8.83
CA ASN A 116 11.23 4.85 -9.54
C ASN A 116 11.65 3.41 -9.24
N GLY A 117 11.12 2.81 -8.19
CA GLY A 117 11.49 1.46 -7.81
C GLY A 117 12.79 1.37 -7.01
N CYS A 118 13.36 2.51 -6.64
CA CYS A 118 14.62 2.60 -5.87
C CYS A 118 14.44 3.57 -4.72
N PHE A 119 15.12 3.30 -3.62
CA PHE A 119 15.13 4.22 -2.49
C PHE A 119 15.82 5.54 -2.82
#